data_ffc70e1dd07156779fb0af62934a4e38
#
_entry.id   ffc70e1dd07156779fb0af62934a4e38
#
_cell.length_a   1.000
_cell.length_b   1.000
_cell.length_c   1.000
_cell.angle_alpha   90.00
_cell.angle_beta   90.00
_cell.angle_gamma   90.00
#
_symmetry.space_group_name_H-M   'P 1'
#
loop_
_entity.id
_entity.type
_entity.pdbx_description
1 polymer ?
#
loop_
_entity_poly.entity_id
_entity_poly.type
_entity_poly.pdbx_seq_one_letter_code
_entity_poly.pdbx_strand_id
1 'polypeptide(L)'
;MDGWNYFNYFTEIEEYFWKKRGAHLLVSPLDWAIMEAWQKAGVPLEAALKGIDKAFESYQRSRRGAGKPLKNLAYCTDAVLEAAEEQQEAAAGSTPKTARAAASEAFSRDELKTYFAKNVGHLKRAAEQSLPQRPEMAVRLKEIAESLESSGRLLDAPGTLDLEDLERRLTILDEKIHALLTSHAPEELMLRIRREMDEQLAMYRRKMKAEQLTMVEKQYVQKRLLEEFGIPRLSLFYLS
;
A
#
# COMPACT_ATOMS: atom_id res chain seq x y z
N MET A 1 13.47 -8.78 -13.71
CA MET A 1 12.43 -8.16 -12.87
C MET A 1 13.09 -6.97 -12.22
N ASP A 2 12.76 -5.80 -12.71
CA ASP A 2 13.38 -4.56 -12.26
C ASP A 2 12.99 -4.30 -10.82
N GLY A 3 13.99 -4.10 -9.95
CA GLY A 3 13.80 -3.71 -8.57
C GLY A 3 13.13 -2.33 -8.53
N TRP A 4 11.82 -2.33 -8.45
CA TRP A 4 11.03 -1.14 -8.24
C TRP A 4 11.42 -0.55 -6.90
N ASN A 5 11.80 0.71 -6.91
CA ASN A 5 12.00 1.47 -5.69
C ASN A 5 10.62 1.73 -5.09
N TYR A 6 10.16 0.78 -4.27
CA TYR A 6 8.84 0.80 -3.63
C TYR A 6 8.61 2.08 -2.81
N PHE A 7 9.68 2.70 -2.31
CA PHE A 7 9.63 3.91 -1.48
C PHE A 7 9.02 5.10 -2.17
N ASN A 8 9.36 5.30 -3.45
CA ASN A 8 8.92 6.50 -4.15
C ASN A 8 7.51 6.36 -4.71
N TYR A 9 7.01 5.13 -4.94
CA TYR A 9 5.77 4.93 -5.67
C TYR A 9 4.56 5.60 -5.01
N PHE A 10 4.31 5.29 -3.74
CA PHE A 10 3.16 5.84 -3.02
C PHE A 10 3.38 7.31 -2.64
N THR A 11 4.58 7.64 -2.15
CA THR A 11 4.93 9.00 -1.78
C THR A 11 4.90 9.93 -2.99
N GLU A 12 5.46 9.51 -4.11
CA GLU A 12 5.45 10.29 -5.35
C GLU A 12 4.02 10.47 -5.90
N ILE A 13 3.20 9.42 -5.89
CA ILE A 13 1.79 9.53 -6.31
C ILE A 13 1.03 10.44 -5.35
N GLU A 14 1.22 10.28 -4.04
CA GLU A 14 0.57 11.08 -3.02
C GLU A 14 0.93 12.54 -3.15
N GLU A 15 2.23 12.88 -3.18
CA GLU A 15 2.71 14.25 -3.34
C GLU A 15 2.25 14.86 -4.68
N TYR A 16 2.32 14.09 -5.75
CA TYR A 16 1.89 14.53 -7.07
C TYR A 16 0.40 14.84 -7.12
N PHE A 17 -0.41 13.95 -6.56
CA PHE A 17 -1.86 14.12 -6.48
C PHE A 17 -2.23 15.33 -5.62
N TRP A 18 -1.57 15.53 -4.47
CA TRP A 18 -1.77 16.71 -3.61
C TRP A 18 -1.39 18.00 -4.29
N LYS A 19 -0.24 18.02 -4.94
CA LYS A 19 0.24 19.19 -5.69
C LYS A 19 -0.74 19.59 -6.79
N LYS A 20 -1.27 18.64 -7.53
CA LYS A 20 -2.29 18.86 -8.57
C LYS A 20 -3.63 19.30 -7.99
N ARG A 21 -4.01 18.76 -6.84
CA ARG A 21 -5.27 19.07 -6.15
C ARG A 21 -5.25 20.44 -5.47
N GLY A 22 -4.08 20.95 -5.12
CA GLY A 22 -3.91 22.23 -4.41
C GLY A 22 -4.33 22.19 -2.93
N ALA A 23 -4.46 21.01 -2.32
CA ALA A 23 -4.82 20.85 -0.92
C ALA A 23 -4.10 19.64 -0.30
N HIS A 24 -3.42 19.86 0.84
CA HIS A 24 -2.86 18.81 1.68
C HIS A 24 -3.98 18.15 2.48
N LEU A 25 -4.63 17.15 1.92
CA LEU A 25 -5.56 16.29 2.62
C LEU A 25 -4.94 14.90 2.72
N LEU A 26 -5.02 14.29 3.89
CA LEU A 26 -4.59 12.91 4.11
C LEU A 26 -5.19 11.98 3.06
N VAL A 27 -4.38 11.09 2.53
CA VAL A 27 -4.81 10.05 1.59
C VAL A 27 -5.87 9.20 2.26
N SER A 28 -7.01 9.07 1.61
CA SER A 28 -8.11 8.26 2.13
C SER A 28 -7.75 6.77 2.09
N PRO A 29 -8.39 5.92 2.92
CA PRO A 29 -8.23 4.46 2.81
C PRO A 29 -8.49 3.93 1.39
N LEU A 30 -9.40 4.57 0.66
CA LEU A 30 -9.68 4.24 -0.74
C LEU A 30 -8.52 4.58 -1.66
N ASP A 31 -7.92 5.76 -1.53
CA ASP A 31 -6.78 6.16 -2.36
C ASP A 31 -5.58 5.22 -2.14
N TRP A 32 -5.35 4.83 -0.89
CA TRP A 32 -4.35 3.85 -0.53
C TRP A 32 -4.61 2.48 -1.19
N ALA A 33 -5.84 1.98 -1.11
CA ALA A 33 -6.23 0.72 -1.73
C ALA A 33 -6.03 0.75 -3.25
N ILE A 34 -6.30 1.90 -3.87
CA ILE A 34 -6.14 2.10 -5.30
C ILE A 34 -4.66 2.10 -5.70
N MET A 35 -3.81 2.87 -5.01
CA MET A 35 -2.37 2.88 -5.28
C MET A 35 -1.77 1.49 -5.14
N GLU A 36 -2.17 0.75 -4.12
CA GLU A 36 -1.70 -0.61 -3.91
C GLU A 36 -2.20 -1.58 -4.98
N ALA A 37 -3.45 -1.41 -5.44
CA ALA A 37 -3.97 -2.19 -6.56
C ALA A 37 -3.18 -1.92 -7.85
N TRP A 38 -2.83 -0.66 -8.14
CA TRP A 38 -1.99 -0.31 -9.28
C TRP A 38 -0.61 -0.93 -9.19
N GLN A 39 0.01 -0.85 -8.01
CA GLN A 39 1.33 -1.43 -7.78
C GLN A 39 1.33 -2.95 -7.99
N LYS A 40 0.35 -3.67 -7.41
CA LYS A 40 0.21 -5.12 -7.58
C LYS A 40 -0.11 -5.52 -9.03
N ALA A 41 -0.76 -4.64 -9.77
CA ALA A 41 -0.99 -4.81 -11.20
C ALA A 41 0.25 -4.49 -12.07
N GLY A 42 1.36 -4.07 -11.45
CA GLY A 42 2.60 -3.74 -12.16
C GLY A 42 2.57 -2.41 -12.90
N VAL A 43 1.69 -1.48 -12.52
CA VAL A 43 1.61 -0.14 -13.12
C VAL A 43 2.88 0.65 -12.79
N PRO A 44 3.67 1.12 -13.79
CA PRO A 44 4.85 1.93 -13.56
C PRO A 44 4.50 3.30 -12.93
N LEU A 45 5.40 3.84 -12.09
CA LEU A 45 5.20 5.16 -11.48
C LEU A 45 4.94 6.23 -12.55
N GLU A 46 5.74 6.25 -13.61
CA GLU A 46 5.58 7.21 -14.71
C GLU A 46 4.21 7.12 -15.38
N ALA A 47 3.70 5.88 -15.56
CA ALA A 47 2.36 5.66 -16.10
C ALA A 47 1.28 6.14 -15.13
N ALA A 48 1.46 5.92 -13.82
CA ALA A 48 0.55 6.40 -12.80
C ALA A 48 0.49 7.94 -12.81
N LEU A 49 1.63 8.63 -12.81
CA LEU A 49 1.70 10.09 -12.86
C LEU A 49 1.10 10.65 -14.15
N LYS A 50 1.41 10.05 -15.32
CA LYS A 50 0.85 10.43 -16.61
C LYS A 50 -0.67 10.25 -16.66
N GLY A 51 -1.17 9.14 -16.12
CA GLY A 51 -2.61 8.87 -16.04
C GLY A 51 -3.33 9.84 -15.10
N ILE A 52 -2.71 10.22 -13.98
CA ILE A 52 -3.23 11.26 -13.09
C ILE A 52 -3.35 12.59 -13.85
N ASP A 53 -2.34 12.99 -14.64
CA ASP A 53 -2.41 14.21 -15.45
C ASP A 53 -3.56 14.19 -16.43
N LYS A 54 -3.68 13.13 -17.24
CA LYS A 54 -4.80 12.95 -18.20
C LYS A 54 -6.16 13.06 -17.48
N ALA A 55 -6.28 12.45 -16.30
CA ALA A 55 -7.51 12.48 -15.52
C ALA A 55 -7.85 13.88 -15.01
N PHE A 56 -6.86 14.65 -14.51
CA PHE A 56 -7.06 16.02 -14.06
C PHE A 56 -7.47 16.95 -15.22
N GLU A 57 -6.82 16.84 -16.37
CA GLU A 57 -7.18 17.62 -17.56
C GLU A 57 -8.60 17.32 -18.04
N SER A 58 -8.98 16.04 -18.08
CA SER A 58 -10.33 15.60 -18.44
C SER A 58 -11.36 16.13 -17.44
N TYR A 59 -11.04 16.07 -16.13
CA TYR A 59 -11.92 16.56 -15.09
C TYR A 59 -12.14 18.06 -15.18
N GLN A 60 -11.09 18.84 -15.39
CA GLN A 60 -11.18 20.30 -15.53
C GLN A 60 -12.00 20.73 -16.74
N ARG A 61 -11.93 19.99 -17.87
CA ARG A 61 -12.75 20.24 -19.06
C ARG A 61 -14.21 19.83 -18.87
N SER A 62 -14.51 19.00 -17.88
CA SER A 62 -15.87 18.52 -17.62
C SER A 62 -16.69 19.55 -16.85
N ARG A 63 -18.02 19.59 -17.09
CA ARG A 63 -18.95 20.43 -16.29
C ARG A 63 -18.91 20.11 -14.79
N ARG A 64 -18.50 18.90 -14.42
CA ARG A 64 -18.38 18.46 -13.00
C ARG A 64 -17.14 19.01 -12.33
N GLY A 65 -16.08 19.29 -13.09
CA GLY A 65 -14.80 19.79 -12.59
C GLY A 65 -14.71 21.32 -12.48
N ALA A 66 -15.67 22.07 -13.03
CA ALA A 66 -15.65 23.54 -13.01
C ALA A 66 -15.61 24.07 -11.56
N GLY A 67 -14.42 24.43 -11.08
CA GLY A 67 -14.20 25.04 -9.76
C GLY A 67 -14.23 24.06 -8.56
N LYS A 68 -14.25 22.75 -8.77
CA LYS A 68 -14.20 21.76 -7.69
C LYS A 68 -12.95 20.88 -7.79
N PRO A 69 -12.20 20.67 -6.69
CA PRO A 69 -11.03 19.80 -6.71
C PRO A 69 -11.46 18.32 -6.90
N LEU A 70 -10.61 17.55 -7.57
CA LEU A 70 -10.74 16.10 -7.66
C LEU A 70 -10.66 15.47 -6.26
N LYS A 71 -11.61 14.62 -5.90
CA LYS A 71 -11.74 14.17 -4.50
C LYS A 71 -10.79 13.03 -4.13
N ASN A 72 -10.56 12.06 -5.03
CA ASN A 72 -9.76 10.86 -4.78
C ASN A 72 -9.19 10.28 -6.08
N LEU A 73 -8.25 9.32 -5.92
CA LEU A 73 -7.57 8.64 -7.03
C LEU A 73 -8.48 7.69 -7.84
N ALA A 74 -9.65 7.32 -7.32
CA ALA A 74 -10.56 6.43 -8.04
C ALA A 74 -10.99 7.01 -9.41
N TYR A 75 -11.08 8.33 -9.52
CA TYR A 75 -11.35 8.98 -10.79
C TYR A 75 -10.22 8.82 -11.82
N CYS A 76 -9.00 8.65 -11.35
CA CYS A 76 -7.82 8.54 -12.20
C CYS A 76 -7.56 7.12 -12.72
N THR A 77 -8.25 6.10 -12.17
CA THR A 77 -7.93 4.69 -12.39
C THR A 77 -7.93 4.31 -13.88
N ASP A 78 -8.96 4.67 -14.63
CA ASP A 78 -9.05 4.32 -16.06
C ASP A 78 -7.90 4.93 -16.86
N ALA A 79 -7.60 6.22 -16.63
CA ALA A 79 -6.52 6.91 -17.32
C ALA A 79 -5.12 6.41 -16.94
N VAL A 80 -4.94 5.95 -15.69
CA VAL A 80 -3.69 5.35 -15.21
C VAL A 80 -3.44 4.00 -15.88
N LEU A 81 -4.47 3.18 -16.00
CA LEU A 81 -4.36 1.86 -16.63
C LEU A 81 -4.13 1.97 -18.13
N GLU A 82 -4.83 2.91 -18.81
CA GLU A 82 -4.58 3.22 -20.22
C GLU A 82 -3.13 3.68 -20.45
N ALA A 83 -2.60 4.55 -19.58
CA ALA A 83 -1.22 5.01 -19.67
C ALA A 83 -0.21 3.87 -19.43
N ALA A 84 -0.54 2.90 -18.57
CA ALA A 84 0.30 1.73 -18.33
C ALA A 84 0.29 0.78 -19.54
N GLU A 85 -0.86 0.54 -20.17
CA GLU A 85 -0.98 -0.25 -21.40
C GLU A 85 -0.18 0.41 -22.54
N GLU A 86 -0.31 1.73 -22.77
CA GLU A 86 0.47 2.48 -23.75
C GLU A 86 1.99 2.34 -23.53
N GLN A 87 2.43 2.38 -22.27
CA GLN A 87 3.84 2.26 -21.93
C GLN A 87 4.39 0.84 -22.14
N GLN A 88 3.58 -0.19 -21.84
CA GLN A 88 3.94 -1.58 -22.10
C GLN A 88 4.06 -1.88 -23.60
N GLU A 89 3.14 -1.36 -24.42
CA GLU A 89 3.20 -1.49 -25.88
C GLU A 89 4.46 -0.79 -26.45
N ALA A 90 4.79 0.40 -25.95
CA ALA A 90 5.99 1.13 -26.34
C ALA A 90 7.29 0.43 -25.90
N ALA A 91 7.29 -0.25 -24.75
CA ALA A 91 8.44 -0.96 -24.20
C ALA A 91 8.70 -2.31 -24.88
N ALA A 92 7.72 -2.92 -25.53
CA ALA A 92 7.88 -4.16 -26.28
C ALA A 92 8.93 -4.07 -27.42
N GLY A 93 9.43 -2.87 -27.70
CA GLY A 93 10.48 -2.58 -28.69
C GLY A 93 11.87 -2.18 -28.13
N SER A 94 12.09 -2.12 -26.81
CA SER A 94 13.36 -1.65 -26.22
C SER A 94 13.84 -2.48 -25.03
N THR A 95 15.15 -2.82 -25.01
CA THR A 95 15.82 -3.58 -23.94
C THR A 95 15.92 -2.78 -22.62
N PRO A 96 15.73 -3.39 -21.45
CA PRO A 96 15.74 -2.69 -20.17
C PRO A 96 17.16 -2.36 -19.69
N LYS A 97 17.37 -1.11 -19.26
CA LYS A 97 18.59 -0.66 -18.56
C LYS A 97 18.46 -0.82 -17.04
N THR A 98 19.45 -1.43 -16.49
CA THR A 98 19.73 -1.78 -15.08
C THR A 98 19.48 -0.68 -14.05
N ALA A 99 18.53 -0.94 -13.14
CA ALA A 99 18.30 -0.17 -11.89
C ALA A 99 18.83 -0.89 -10.62
N ARG A 100 19.66 -1.93 -10.77
CA ARG A 100 20.05 -2.83 -9.67
C ARG A 100 21.11 -2.26 -8.70
N ALA A 101 21.77 -1.16 -9.05
CA ALA A 101 22.88 -0.60 -8.26
C ALA A 101 22.46 0.49 -7.25
N ALA A 102 21.28 1.11 -7.40
CA ALA A 102 20.87 2.22 -6.54
C ALA A 102 20.13 1.79 -5.27
N ALA A 103 19.63 0.56 -5.19
CA ALA A 103 18.83 0.09 -4.06
C ALA A 103 19.66 -0.32 -2.82
N SER A 104 20.95 -0.60 -2.95
CA SER A 104 21.80 -1.06 -1.84
C SER A 104 22.31 0.07 -0.92
N GLU A 105 22.22 1.33 -1.35
CA GLU A 105 22.61 2.51 -0.57
C GLU A 105 21.42 3.23 0.10
N ALA A 106 20.21 2.77 -0.12
CA ALA A 106 18.98 3.51 0.21
C ALA A 106 18.62 3.51 1.70
N PHE A 107 19.14 2.58 2.52
CA PHE A 107 18.77 2.46 3.95
C PHE A 107 19.98 2.27 4.85
N SER A 108 20.08 3.11 5.88
CA SER A 108 21.03 2.85 6.95
C SER A 108 20.55 1.66 7.80
N ARG A 109 21.49 0.86 8.32
CA ARG A 109 21.17 -0.24 9.24
C ARG A 109 20.43 0.24 10.49
N ASP A 110 20.71 1.45 10.94
CA ASP A 110 20.09 2.02 12.14
C ASP A 110 18.63 2.40 11.89
N GLU A 111 18.31 2.92 10.72
CA GLU A 111 16.93 3.17 10.31
C GLU A 111 16.12 1.86 10.22
N LEU A 112 16.71 0.82 9.60
CA LEU A 112 16.09 -0.50 9.55
C LEU A 112 15.87 -1.07 10.96
N LYS A 113 16.86 -1.02 11.85
CA LYS A 113 16.72 -1.48 13.25
C LYS A 113 15.61 -0.74 13.98
N THR A 114 15.56 0.59 13.82
CA THR A 114 14.51 1.41 14.41
C THR A 114 13.13 1.03 13.90
N TYR A 115 13.01 0.82 12.60
CA TYR A 115 11.78 0.35 11.95
C TYR A 115 11.32 -1.00 12.52
N PHE A 116 12.21 -2.01 12.58
CA PHE A 116 11.88 -3.33 13.13
C PHE A 116 11.46 -3.23 14.59
N ALA A 117 12.22 -2.52 15.43
CA ALA A 117 11.92 -2.34 16.85
C ALA A 117 10.56 -1.66 17.08
N LYS A 118 10.25 -0.60 16.30
CA LYS A 118 8.97 0.11 16.34
C LYS A 118 7.81 -0.81 16.00
N ASN A 119 7.92 -1.58 14.91
CA ASN A 119 6.87 -2.48 14.46
C ASN A 119 6.66 -3.68 15.41
N VAL A 120 7.73 -4.25 15.97
CA VAL A 120 7.64 -5.24 17.04
C VAL A 120 6.87 -4.69 18.24
N GLY A 121 7.16 -3.44 18.64
CA GLY A 121 6.44 -2.75 19.71
C GLY A 121 4.95 -2.57 19.43
N HIS A 122 4.57 -2.25 18.19
CA HIS A 122 3.17 -2.15 17.79
C HIS A 122 2.45 -3.51 17.86
N LEU A 123 3.07 -4.57 17.35
CA LEU A 123 2.49 -5.92 17.40
C LEU A 123 2.32 -6.43 18.84
N LYS A 124 3.31 -6.22 19.70
CA LYS A 124 3.23 -6.59 21.13
C LYS A 124 2.09 -5.86 21.83
N ARG A 125 1.93 -4.55 21.59
CA ARG A 125 0.80 -3.76 22.14
C ARG A 125 -0.55 -4.24 21.62
N ALA A 126 -0.67 -4.50 20.33
CA ALA A 126 -1.91 -5.03 19.75
C ALA A 126 -2.26 -6.41 20.33
N ALA A 127 -1.25 -7.24 20.59
CA ALA A 127 -1.44 -8.54 21.28
C ALA A 127 -1.97 -8.36 22.71
N GLU A 128 -1.38 -7.45 23.49
CA GLU A 128 -1.84 -7.15 24.86
C GLU A 128 -3.28 -6.62 24.88
N GLN A 129 -3.63 -5.71 23.97
CA GLN A 129 -4.98 -5.16 23.85
C GLN A 129 -6.01 -6.22 23.41
N SER A 130 -5.58 -7.19 22.61
CA SER A 130 -6.46 -8.27 22.14
C SER A 130 -6.68 -9.36 23.18
N LEU A 131 -5.78 -9.51 24.15
CA LEU A 131 -5.76 -10.62 25.09
C LEU A 131 -7.08 -10.83 25.86
N PRO A 132 -7.75 -9.79 26.39
CA PRO A 132 -8.99 -9.98 27.18
C PRO A 132 -10.14 -10.57 26.39
N GLN A 133 -10.26 -10.25 25.11
CA GLN A 133 -11.41 -10.61 24.28
C GLN A 133 -11.08 -11.67 23.20
N ARG A 134 -9.82 -11.75 22.81
CA ARG A 134 -9.34 -12.60 21.69
C ARG A 134 -7.99 -13.23 22.03
N PRO A 135 -7.93 -14.16 23.00
CA PRO A 135 -6.67 -14.74 23.47
C PRO A 135 -5.90 -15.47 22.36
N GLU A 136 -6.59 -16.15 21.45
CA GLU A 136 -5.94 -16.85 20.32
C GLU A 136 -5.26 -15.86 19.37
N MET A 137 -5.93 -14.75 19.05
CA MET A 137 -5.36 -13.68 18.23
C MET A 137 -4.12 -13.06 18.92
N ALA A 138 -4.20 -12.84 20.24
CA ALA A 138 -3.09 -12.29 21.02
C ALA A 138 -1.85 -13.20 20.97
N VAL A 139 -2.03 -14.51 21.08
CA VAL A 139 -0.94 -15.48 20.96
C VAL A 139 -0.30 -15.42 19.57
N ARG A 140 -1.10 -15.42 18.52
CA ARG A 140 -0.61 -15.34 17.14
C ARG A 140 0.11 -14.02 16.83
N LEU A 141 -0.38 -12.91 17.35
CA LEU A 141 0.31 -11.62 17.21
C LEU A 141 1.68 -11.61 17.90
N LYS A 142 1.82 -12.26 19.05
CA LYS A 142 3.12 -12.46 19.72
C LYS A 142 4.08 -13.29 18.89
N GLU A 143 3.62 -14.42 18.33
CA GLU A 143 4.44 -15.26 17.43
C GLU A 143 4.93 -14.47 16.19
N ILE A 144 4.07 -13.63 15.63
CA ILE A 144 4.45 -12.76 14.51
C ILE A 144 5.47 -11.70 14.96
N ALA A 145 5.28 -11.10 16.13
CA ALA A 145 6.23 -10.13 16.70
C ALA A 145 7.62 -10.75 16.94
N GLU A 146 7.68 -11.98 17.46
CA GLU A 146 8.93 -12.73 17.65
C GLU A 146 9.60 -13.06 16.31
N SER A 147 8.83 -13.43 15.30
CA SER A 147 9.33 -13.69 13.94
C SER A 147 9.90 -12.40 13.30
N LEU A 148 9.24 -11.27 13.52
CA LEU A 148 9.72 -9.97 13.06
C LEU A 148 11.00 -9.56 13.79
N GLU A 149 11.07 -9.75 15.11
CA GLU A 149 12.26 -9.49 15.92
C GLU A 149 13.45 -10.36 15.47
N SER A 150 13.19 -11.65 15.17
CA SER A 150 14.21 -12.55 14.62
C SER A 150 14.73 -12.09 13.25
N SER A 151 13.85 -11.57 12.40
CA SER A 151 14.24 -11.00 11.11
C SER A 151 15.08 -9.72 11.30
N GLY A 152 14.77 -8.89 12.30
CA GLY A 152 15.55 -7.71 12.65
C GLY A 152 16.97 -8.03 13.13
N ARG A 153 17.20 -9.19 13.77
CA ARG A 153 18.55 -9.63 14.19
C ARG A 153 19.50 -9.91 13.03
N LEU A 154 18.97 -10.17 11.82
CA LEU A 154 19.80 -10.32 10.63
C LEU A 154 20.54 -9.03 10.27
N LEU A 155 20.06 -7.88 10.73
CA LEU A 155 20.70 -6.57 10.56
C LEU A 155 22.02 -6.44 11.36
N ASP A 156 22.25 -7.30 12.36
CA ASP A 156 23.48 -7.28 13.17
C ASP A 156 24.63 -8.07 12.49
N ALA A 157 24.32 -8.88 11.49
CA ALA A 157 25.32 -9.64 10.77
C ALA A 157 26.23 -8.72 9.92
N PRO A 158 27.55 -8.94 9.89
CA PRO A 158 28.46 -8.20 9.01
C PRO A 158 28.21 -8.58 7.55
N GLY A 159 28.39 -7.62 6.62
CA GLY A 159 28.27 -7.84 5.17
C GLY A 159 27.18 -6.98 4.53
N THR A 160 26.92 -7.20 3.26
CA THR A 160 25.86 -6.50 2.52
C THR A 160 24.49 -7.01 2.95
N LEU A 161 23.55 -6.07 3.16
CA LEU A 161 22.17 -6.42 3.47
C LEU A 161 21.45 -6.91 2.21
N ASP A 162 20.78 -8.04 2.34
CA ASP A 162 19.84 -8.52 1.34
C ASP A 162 18.46 -7.93 1.61
N LEU A 163 18.21 -6.74 1.03
CA LEU A 163 16.94 -6.02 1.20
C LEU A 163 15.77 -6.79 0.54
N GLU A 164 16.04 -7.58 -0.49
CA GLU A 164 15.02 -8.38 -1.16
C GLU A 164 14.56 -9.54 -0.25
N ASP A 165 15.49 -10.20 0.44
CA ASP A 165 15.13 -11.22 1.44
C ASP A 165 14.38 -10.63 2.63
N LEU A 166 14.80 -9.45 3.11
CA LEU A 166 14.10 -8.75 4.19
C LEU A 166 12.67 -8.38 3.79
N GLU A 167 12.47 -7.79 2.60
CA GLU A 167 11.13 -7.44 2.10
C GLU A 167 10.26 -8.68 1.91
N ARG A 168 10.80 -9.77 1.38
CA ARG A 168 10.08 -11.03 1.25
C ARG A 168 9.61 -11.56 2.62
N ARG A 169 10.43 -11.48 3.66
CA ARG A 169 10.08 -11.87 5.03
C ARG A 169 8.98 -10.98 5.61
N LEU A 170 9.09 -9.66 5.42
CA LEU A 170 8.08 -8.70 5.84
C LEU A 170 6.74 -8.97 5.14
N THR A 171 6.76 -9.21 3.82
CA THR A 171 5.55 -9.57 3.06
C THR A 171 4.86 -10.81 3.61
N ILE A 172 5.62 -11.88 3.93
CA ILE A 172 5.05 -13.09 4.53
C ILE A 172 4.41 -12.81 5.89
N LEU A 173 5.03 -11.96 6.71
CA LEU A 173 4.47 -11.58 8.01
C LEU A 173 3.24 -10.69 7.86
N ASP A 174 3.25 -9.76 6.91
CA ASP A 174 2.11 -8.90 6.58
C ASP A 174 0.89 -9.72 6.14
N GLU A 175 1.10 -10.71 5.27
CA GLU A 175 0.04 -11.65 4.85
C GLU A 175 -0.51 -12.46 6.02
N LYS A 176 0.33 -12.93 6.94
CA LYS A 176 -0.11 -13.62 8.16
C LYS A 176 -0.95 -12.70 9.05
N ILE A 177 -0.56 -11.44 9.21
CA ILE A 177 -1.34 -10.44 9.95
C ILE A 177 -2.71 -10.26 9.29
N HIS A 178 -2.77 -10.06 7.98
CA HIS A 178 -4.04 -9.91 7.26
C HIS A 178 -4.96 -11.12 7.42
N ALA A 179 -4.44 -12.33 7.28
CA ALA A 179 -5.21 -13.55 7.50
C ALA A 179 -5.75 -13.63 8.94
N LEU A 180 -4.90 -13.33 9.92
CA LEU A 180 -5.26 -13.33 11.34
C LEU A 180 -6.35 -12.30 11.65
N LEU A 181 -6.20 -11.07 11.20
CA LEU A 181 -7.18 -10.00 11.44
C LEU A 181 -8.52 -10.34 10.78
N THR A 182 -8.51 -10.84 9.56
CA THR A 182 -9.73 -11.21 8.84
C THR A 182 -10.49 -12.33 9.54
N SER A 183 -9.77 -13.32 10.10
CA SER A 183 -10.41 -14.46 10.79
C SER A 183 -10.91 -14.15 12.19
N HIS A 184 -10.37 -13.11 12.87
CA HIS A 184 -10.72 -12.76 14.24
C HIS A 184 -11.47 -11.42 14.37
N ALA A 185 -11.70 -10.71 13.27
CA ALA A 185 -12.47 -9.47 13.27
C ALA A 185 -13.93 -9.75 13.68
N PRO A 186 -14.52 -8.97 14.59
CA PRO A 186 -15.94 -9.04 14.90
C PRO A 186 -16.81 -8.84 13.65
N GLU A 187 -17.93 -9.54 13.58
CA GLU A 187 -18.85 -9.42 12.45
C GLU A 187 -19.36 -7.98 12.27
N GLU A 188 -19.67 -7.30 13.38
CA GLU A 188 -20.11 -5.90 13.36
C GLU A 188 -19.04 -4.97 12.76
N LEU A 189 -17.76 -5.21 13.07
CA LEU A 189 -16.65 -4.47 12.50
C LEU A 189 -16.56 -4.70 11.00
N MET A 190 -16.63 -5.95 10.57
CA MET A 190 -16.58 -6.32 9.16
C MET A 190 -17.75 -5.71 8.37
N LEU A 191 -18.95 -5.71 8.93
CA LEU A 191 -20.14 -5.10 8.33
C LEU A 191 -19.98 -3.57 8.22
N ARG A 192 -19.44 -2.92 9.26
CA ARG A 192 -19.15 -1.48 9.23
C ARG A 192 -18.16 -1.14 8.13
N ILE A 193 -17.03 -1.83 8.09
CA ILE A 193 -15.98 -1.60 7.07
C ILE A 193 -16.54 -1.79 5.66
N ARG A 194 -17.34 -2.83 5.43
CA ARG A 194 -17.96 -3.08 4.13
C ARG A 194 -18.95 -1.99 3.73
N ARG A 195 -19.76 -1.48 4.65
CA ARG A 195 -20.67 -0.35 4.36
C ARG A 195 -19.89 0.92 3.99
N GLU A 196 -18.88 1.28 4.79
CA GLU A 196 -17.99 2.41 4.48
C GLU A 196 -17.38 2.27 3.08
N MET A 197 -16.89 1.09 2.75
CA MET A 197 -16.32 0.76 1.45
C MET A 197 -17.35 0.90 0.33
N ASP A 198 -18.54 0.34 0.51
CA ASP A 198 -19.62 0.39 -0.50
C ASP A 198 -20.05 1.82 -0.77
N GLU A 199 -20.17 2.66 0.24
CA GLU A 199 -20.49 4.09 0.11
C GLU A 199 -19.40 4.82 -0.68
N GLN A 200 -18.12 4.58 -0.38
CA GLN A 200 -17.01 5.24 -1.07
C GLN A 200 -16.86 4.75 -2.52
N LEU A 201 -17.08 3.47 -2.79
CA LEU A 201 -16.94 2.88 -4.13
C LEU A 201 -18.18 3.04 -5.00
N ALA A 202 -19.35 3.42 -4.46
CA ALA A 202 -20.64 3.43 -5.18
C ALA A 202 -20.59 4.14 -6.55
N MET A 203 -19.90 5.29 -6.61
CA MET A 203 -19.77 6.09 -7.84
C MET A 203 -18.79 5.49 -8.88
N TYR A 204 -17.89 4.61 -8.44
CA TYR A 204 -16.79 4.07 -9.23
C TYR A 204 -17.03 2.64 -9.69
N ARG A 205 -17.93 1.87 -9.02
CA ARG A 205 -18.26 0.48 -9.35
C ARG A 205 -18.61 0.26 -10.81
N ARG A 206 -19.30 1.22 -11.45
CA ARG A 206 -19.70 1.12 -12.86
C ARG A 206 -18.57 1.42 -13.84
N LYS A 207 -17.45 1.99 -13.36
CA LYS A 207 -16.32 2.40 -14.18
C LYS A 207 -15.13 1.47 -14.08
N MET A 208 -15.03 0.70 -13.01
CA MET A 208 -13.94 -0.26 -12.79
C MET A 208 -14.31 -1.62 -13.36
N LYS A 209 -13.32 -2.31 -13.94
CA LYS A 209 -13.43 -3.73 -14.29
C LYS A 209 -13.62 -4.55 -13.00
N ALA A 210 -14.34 -5.67 -13.08
CA ALA A 210 -14.66 -6.50 -11.91
C ALA A 210 -13.40 -6.94 -11.12
N GLU A 211 -12.34 -7.32 -11.83
CA GLU A 211 -11.07 -7.74 -11.22
C GLU A 211 -10.41 -6.60 -10.43
N GLN A 212 -10.42 -5.39 -10.97
CA GLN A 212 -9.88 -4.20 -10.31
C GLN A 212 -10.69 -3.86 -9.06
N LEU A 213 -12.01 -3.90 -9.18
CA LEU A 213 -12.91 -3.65 -8.05
C LEU A 213 -12.64 -4.64 -6.91
N THR A 214 -12.56 -5.93 -7.22
CA THR A 214 -12.26 -6.98 -6.23
C THR A 214 -10.92 -6.73 -5.54
N MET A 215 -9.90 -6.30 -6.29
CA MET A 215 -8.58 -6.00 -5.73
C MET A 215 -8.64 -4.79 -4.79
N VAL A 216 -9.29 -3.70 -5.21
CA VAL A 216 -9.46 -2.49 -4.39
C VAL A 216 -10.28 -2.78 -3.14
N GLU A 217 -11.37 -3.54 -3.25
CA GLU A 217 -12.20 -3.94 -2.10
C GLU A 217 -11.39 -4.75 -1.07
N LYS A 218 -10.59 -5.71 -1.55
CA LYS A 218 -9.70 -6.50 -0.68
C LYS A 218 -8.70 -5.60 0.05
N GLN A 219 -8.03 -4.70 -0.66
CA GLN A 219 -7.04 -3.80 -0.08
C GLN A 219 -7.67 -2.82 0.92
N TYR A 220 -8.86 -2.31 0.61
CA TYR A 220 -9.60 -1.44 1.52
C TYR A 220 -9.89 -2.12 2.86
N VAL A 221 -10.46 -3.34 2.81
CA VAL A 221 -10.77 -4.10 4.02
C VAL A 221 -9.50 -4.39 4.83
N GLN A 222 -8.43 -4.82 4.17
CA GLN A 222 -7.15 -5.11 4.81
C GLN A 222 -6.59 -3.87 5.53
N LYS A 223 -6.57 -2.72 4.86
CA LYS A 223 -6.10 -1.47 5.47
C LYS A 223 -6.95 -1.06 6.65
N ARG A 224 -8.28 -1.09 6.52
CA ARG A 224 -9.18 -0.71 7.61
C ARG A 224 -9.04 -1.62 8.84
N LEU A 225 -8.80 -2.92 8.64
CA LEU A 225 -8.52 -3.84 9.75
C LEU A 225 -7.21 -3.49 10.45
N LEU A 226 -6.13 -3.20 9.72
CA LEU A 226 -4.88 -2.76 10.34
C LEU A 226 -5.05 -1.50 11.18
N GLU A 227 -5.79 -0.50 10.67
CA GLU A 227 -6.09 0.74 11.37
C GLU A 227 -6.90 0.49 12.66
N GLU A 228 -7.95 -0.33 12.60
CA GLU A 228 -8.80 -0.65 13.76
C GLU A 228 -8.06 -1.41 14.87
N PHE A 229 -7.09 -2.23 14.51
CA PHE A 229 -6.25 -2.95 15.48
C PHE A 229 -4.95 -2.23 15.83
N GLY A 230 -4.69 -1.05 15.26
CA GLY A 230 -3.47 -0.27 15.50
C GLY A 230 -2.19 -0.99 15.09
N ILE A 231 -2.29 -1.86 14.06
CA ILE A 231 -1.16 -2.64 13.54
C ILE A 231 -0.66 -1.97 12.26
N PRO A 232 0.64 -1.67 12.16
CA PRO A 232 1.23 -1.11 10.95
C PRO A 232 1.37 -2.19 9.86
N ARG A 233 1.41 -1.77 8.61
CA ARG A 233 1.84 -2.64 7.51
C ARG A 233 3.33 -2.94 7.61
N LEU A 234 3.67 -4.17 7.29
CA LEU A 234 5.05 -4.63 7.29
C LEU A 234 5.61 -4.64 5.87
N SER A 235 6.34 -3.60 5.51
CA SER A 235 7.14 -3.52 4.28
C SER A 235 8.21 -2.46 4.49
N LEU A 236 9.39 -2.63 3.89
CA LEU A 236 10.45 -1.61 3.86
C LEU A 236 9.98 -0.31 3.20
N PHE A 237 8.91 -0.39 2.44
CA PHE A 237 8.22 0.76 1.87
C PHE A 237 7.76 1.78 2.94
N TYR A 238 7.41 1.34 4.13
CA TYR A 238 6.94 2.20 5.24
C TYR A 238 8.06 2.59 6.21
N LEU A 239 9.30 2.48 5.79
CA LEU A 239 10.45 2.94 6.55
C LEU A 239 10.55 4.46 6.45
N SER A 240 10.01 5.17 7.41
CA SER A 240 10.06 6.62 7.55
C SER A 240 10.41 7.01 8.97
#